data_802a7542b62c826707beeceb3033b3dc
#
_entry.id   802a7542b62c826707beeceb3033b3dc
#
_cell.length_a   1.000
_cell.length_b   1.000
_cell.length_c   1.000
_cell.angle_alpha   90.00
_cell.angle_beta   90.00
_cell.angle_gamma   90.00
#
_symmetry.space_group_name_H-M   'P 1'
#
loop_
_entity.id
_entity.type
_entity.pdbx_description
1 polymer ?
#
loop_
_entity_poly.entity_id
_entity_poly.type
_entity_poly.pdbx_seq_one_letter_code
_entity_poly.pdbx_strand_id
1 'polypeptide(L)'
;MTTSRTASPPWDVWFRITATAGFTLLIAVAAQIAIPLYPVPMTMQTWALLLAGAVLGPRWGVASVVLYLALALAGLPVLSNGSGGMVAATGGSAGYLMGFPAAAFLIGWAREQGGMERPLPGFAILLLAHALILACGTGWLILSIGLDPGRAMQVGATPFLIGAMVKSVLVLGTLWLWRRLRTRP
;
A
#
# COMPACT_ATOMS: atom_id res chain seq x y z
N MET A 1 32.98 21.78 -8.35
CA MET A 1 31.68 22.44 -8.12
C MET A 1 30.94 21.65 -7.05
N THR A 2 31.04 22.11 -5.80
CA THR A 2 30.36 21.52 -4.65
C THR A 2 28.93 22.04 -4.63
N THR A 3 27.96 21.19 -5.04
CA THR A 3 26.54 21.48 -4.87
C THR A 3 26.23 21.47 -3.38
N SER A 4 26.12 22.63 -2.75
CA SER A 4 25.60 22.77 -1.39
C SER A 4 24.15 22.26 -1.39
N ARG A 5 23.90 21.10 -0.78
CA ARG A 5 22.57 20.66 -0.42
C ARG A 5 22.04 21.67 0.60
N THR A 6 21.22 22.60 0.14
CA THR A 6 20.43 23.44 1.06
C THR A 6 19.58 22.52 1.91
N ALA A 7 19.82 22.53 3.22
CA ALA A 7 18.99 21.79 4.18
C ALA A 7 17.53 22.25 4.01
N SER A 8 16.62 21.32 3.83
CA SER A 8 15.19 21.64 3.77
C SER A 8 14.77 22.31 5.09
N PRO A 9 13.91 23.34 5.02
CA PRO A 9 13.47 24.05 6.22
C PRO A 9 12.76 23.10 7.20
N PRO A 10 12.88 23.32 8.53
CA PRO A 10 12.38 22.41 9.56
C PRO A 10 10.86 22.13 9.49
N TRP A 11 10.04 23.06 8.96
CA TRP A 11 8.60 22.82 8.78
C TRP A 11 8.27 21.77 7.71
N ASP A 12 9.18 21.51 6.76
CA ASP A 12 8.98 20.42 5.78
C ASP A 12 9.02 19.04 6.49
N VAL A 13 9.83 18.90 7.52
CA VAL A 13 9.92 17.66 8.31
C VAL A 13 8.64 17.44 9.10
N TRP A 14 8.12 18.45 9.77
CA TRP A 14 6.87 18.36 10.52
C TRP A 14 5.67 18.06 9.61
N PHE A 15 5.60 18.72 8.46
CA PHE A 15 4.58 18.41 7.45
C PHE A 15 4.66 16.94 6.98
N ARG A 16 5.87 16.43 6.73
CA ARG A 16 6.08 15.03 6.32
C ARG A 16 5.68 14.04 7.41
N ILE A 17 6.02 14.33 8.66
CA ILE A 17 5.62 13.50 9.82
C ILE A 17 4.10 13.48 9.94
N THR A 18 3.43 14.62 9.90
CA THR A 18 1.98 14.72 9.98
C THR A 18 1.30 14.00 8.81
N ALA A 19 1.82 14.16 7.59
CA ALA A 19 1.30 13.49 6.41
C ALA A 19 1.50 11.95 6.51
N THR A 20 2.64 11.49 7.03
CA THR A 20 2.91 10.07 7.29
C THR A 20 1.89 9.49 8.26
N ALA A 21 1.64 10.17 9.40
CA ALA A 21 0.63 9.76 10.36
C ALA A 21 -0.79 9.75 9.75
N GLY A 22 -1.11 10.76 8.95
CA GLY A 22 -2.39 10.84 8.22
C GLY A 22 -2.60 9.66 7.25
N PHE A 23 -1.57 9.28 6.48
CA PHE A 23 -1.64 8.12 5.60
C PHE A 23 -1.66 6.80 6.38
N THR A 24 -0.96 6.68 7.50
CA THR A 24 -1.08 5.53 8.40
C THR A 24 -2.53 5.35 8.86
N LEU A 25 -3.17 6.42 9.30
CA LEU A 25 -4.58 6.41 9.68
C LEU A 25 -5.50 6.06 8.50
N LEU A 26 -5.23 6.63 7.33
CA LEU A 26 -5.99 6.33 6.11
C LEU A 26 -5.92 4.83 5.77
N ILE A 27 -4.74 4.19 5.89
CA ILE A 27 -4.57 2.76 5.66
C ILE A 27 -5.39 1.97 6.69
N ALA A 28 -5.37 2.35 7.97
CA ALA A 28 -6.14 1.70 9.03
C ALA A 28 -7.65 1.82 8.81
N VAL A 29 -8.15 2.99 8.40
CA VAL A 29 -9.56 3.19 8.05
C VAL A 29 -9.94 2.38 6.80
N ALA A 30 -9.10 2.40 5.77
CA ALA A 30 -9.30 1.63 4.54
C ALA A 30 -9.28 0.10 4.78
N ALA A 31 -8.62 -0.36 5.84
CA ALA A 31 -8.65 -1.75 6.28
C ALA A 31 -10.04 -2.21 6.74
N GLN A 32 -10.84 -1.31 7.28
CA GLN A 32 -12.20 -1.64 7.76
C GLN A 32 -13.20 -1.76 6.60
N ILE A 33 -12.87 -1.25 5.41
CA ILE A 33 -13.65 -1.43 4.19
C ILE A 33 -13.20 -2.74 3.56
N ALA A 34 -13.87 -3.83 3.92
CA ALA A 34 -13.49 -5.19 3.55
C ALA A 34 -14.65 -5.98 2.94
N ILE A 35 -14.35 -6.76 1.91
CA ILE A 35 -15.21 -7.83 1.41
C ILE A 35 -14.74 -9.12 2.09
N PRO A 36 -15.60 -9.80 2.86
CA PRO A 36 -15.23 -11.00 3.61
C PRO A 36 -15.01 -12.18 2.66
N LEU A 37 -13.76 -12.41 2.28
CA LEU A 37 -13.29 -13.60 1.56
C LEU A 37 -12.49 -14.48 2.52
N TYR A 38 -12.44 -15.78 2.27
CA TYR A 38 -11.65 -16.72 3.05
C TYR A 38 -10.58 -17.38 2.16
N PRO A 39 -9.33 -17.53 2.62
CA PRO A 39 -8.79 -17.23 3.95
C PRO A 39 -8.36 -15.78 4.16
N VAL A 40 -8.43 -14.92 3.16
CA VAL A 40 -7.92 -13.55 3.20
C VAL A 40 -9.00 -12.58 2.74
N PRO A 41 -9.42 -11.60 3.55
CA PRO A 41 -10.40 -10.60 3.15
C PRO A 41 -9.80 -9.64 2.10
N MET A 42 -10.63 -9.19 1.16
CA MET A 42 -10.26 -8.13 0.23
C MET A 42 -10.59 -6.78 0.87
N THR A 43 -9.58 -5.91 1.05
CA THR A 43 -9.73 -4.61 1.71
C THR A 43 -9.35 -3.45 0.79
N MET A 44 -9.71 -2.22 1.19
CA MET A 44 -9.25 -0.99 0.52
C MET A 44 -7.84 -0.55 0.93
N GLN A 45 -7.15 -1.28 1.82
CA GLN A 45 -5.78 -0.96 2.27
C GLN A 45 -4.81 -0.71 1.13
N THR A 46 -4.83 -1.57 0.09
CA THR A 46 -3.89 -1.47 -1.04
C THR A 46 -4.07 -0.17 -1.82
N TRP A 47 -5.30 0.36 -1.95
CA TRP A 47 -5.51 1.70 -2.50
C TRP A 47 -4.81 2.77 -1.65
N ALA A 48 -4.99 2.75 -0.33
CA ALA A 48 -4.45 3.77 0.57
C ALA A 48 -2.92 3.74 0.63
N LEU A 49 -2.30 2.54 0.73
CA LEU A 49 -0.84 2.41 0.80
C LEU A 49 -0.14 2.77 -0.53
N LEU A 50 -0.73 2.42 -1.68
CA LEU A 50 -0.18 2.80 -2.99
C LEU A 50 -0.33 4.31 -3.21
N LEU A 51 -1.43 4.91 -2.73
CA LEU A 51 -1.61 6.35 -2.71
C LEU A 51 -0.56 7.03 -1.80
N ALA A 52 -0.26 6.45 -0.63
CA ALA A 52 0.81 6.94 0.24
C ALA A 52 2.17 6.97 -0.48
N GLY A 53 2.55 5.88 -1.16
CA GLY A 53 3.76 5.84 -2.00
C GLY A 53 3.75 6.92 -3.08
N ALA A 54 2.63 7.06 -3.79
CA ALA A 54 2.47 8.03 -4.87
C ALA A 54 2.48 9.49 -4.40
N VAL A 55 2.02 9.80 -3.21
CA VAL A 55 1.94 11.17 -2.66
C VAL A 55 3.18 11.55 -1.87
N LEU A 56 3.65 10.66 -1.00
CA LEU A 56 4.76 10.93 -0.06
C LEU A 56 6.14 10.59 -0.64
N GLY A 57 6.18 9.78 -1.70
CA GLY A 57 7.42 9.24 -2.24
C GLY A 57 7.92 7.99 -1.51
N PRO A 58 9.09 7.42 -1.92
CA PRO A 58 9.51 6.09 -1.48
C PRO A 58 9.79 6.02 0.02
N ARG A 59 10.45 7.03 0.59
CA ARG A 59 10.86 7.01 2.01
C ARG A 59 9.66 7.17 2.95
N TRP A 60 8.85 8.22 2.76
CA TRP A 60 7.75 8.56 3.65
C TRP A 60 6.51 7.71 3.40
N GLY A 61 6.30 7.25 2.15
CA GLY A 61 5.28 6.26 1.83
C GLY A 61 5.56 4.92 2.52
N VAL A 62 6.80 4.43 2.49
CA VAL A 62 7.20 3.24 3.23
C VAL A 62 7.06 3.46 4.74
N ALA A 63 7.48 4.63 5.24
CA ALA A 63 7.37 4.96 6.67
C ALA A 63 5.92 4.88 7.16
N SER A 64 4.94 5.37 6.38
CA SER A 64 3.51 5.28 6.74
C SER A 64 3.01 3.84 6.81
N VAL A 65 3.46 2.99 5.89
CA VAL A 65 3.11 1.56 5.86
C VAL A 65 3.77 0.81 7.01
N VAL A 66 5.06 1.05 7.27
CA VAL A 66 5.78 0.41 8.38
C VAL A 66 5.17 0.81 9.72
N LEU A 67 4.83 2.09 9.90
CA LEU A 67 4.13 2.54 11.11
C LEU A 67 2.77 1.84 11.27
N TYR A 68 1.99 1.72 10.20
CA TYR A 68 0.73 0.97 10.22
C TYR A 68 0.93 -0.49 10.65
N LEU A 69 1.93 -1.19 10.09
CA LEU A 69 2.25 -2.56 10.44
C LEU A 69 2.75 -2.69 11.88
N ALA A 70 3.54 -1.73 12.36
CA ALA A 70 3.99 -1.68 13.76
C ALA A 70 2.81 -1.54 14.73
N LEU A 71 1.85 -0.68 14.44
CA LEU A 71 0.62 -0.54 15.23
C LEU A 71 -0.20 -1.84 15.23
N ALA A 72 -0.32 -2.49 14.06
CA ALA A 72 -1.00 -3.78 13.95
C ALA A 72 -0.31 -4.85 14.80
N LEU A 73 1.03 -4.97 14.73
CA LEU A 73 1.82 -5.92 15.52
C LEU A 73 1.76 -5.62 17.03
N ALA A 74 1.69 -4.34 17.40
CA ALA A 74 1.50 -3.92 18.80
C ALA A 74 0.11 -4.27 19.38
N GLY A 75 -0.77 -4.87 18.57
CA GLY A 75 -2.07 -5.34 19.02
C GLY A 75 -3.21 -4.35 18.81
N LEU A 76 -2.97 -3.20 18.16
CA LEU A 76 -4.06 -2.27 17.86
C LEU A 76 -5.00 -2.88 16.81
N PRO A 77 -6.32 -2.63 16.90
CA PRO A 77 -7.34 -3.19 16.01
C PRO A 77 -7.39 -2.44 14.67
N VAL A 78 -6.25 -2.34 13.98
CA VAL A 78 -6.08 -1.54 12.75
C VAL A 78 -6.16 -2.38 11.46
N LEU A 79 -6.13 -3.71 11.56
CA LEU A 79 -6.33 -4.61 10.42
C LEU A 79 -7.83 -4.81 10.14
N SER A 80 -8.15 -5.51 9.04
CA SER A 80 -9.53 -5.85 8.68
C SER A 80 -10.27 -6.53 9.84
N ASN A 81 -11.56 -6.21 9.99
CA ASN A 81 -12.42 -6.69 11.07
C ASN A 81 -11.89 -6.35 12.48
N GLY A 82 -11.17 -5.25 12.64
CA GLY A 82 -10.62 -4.82 13.93
C GLY A 82 -9.57 -5.77 14.50
N SER A 83 -8.91 -6.58 13.68
CA SER A 83 -7.86 -7.50 14.12
C SER A 83 -6.50 -6.82 14.27
N GLY A 84 -5.58 -7.49 15.00
CA GLY A 84 -4.23 -7.03 15.25
C GLY A 84 -3.43 -8.08 16.05
N GLY A 85 -2.24 -7.73 16.52
CA GLY A 85 -1.38 -8.61 17.29
C GLY A 85 -0.81 -9.77 16.48
N MET A 86 -0.80 -10.96 17.07
CA MET A 86 -0.23 -12.17 16.45
C MET A 86 -0.87 -12.51 15.10
N VAL A 87 -2.16 -12.21 14.90
CA VAL A 87 -2.85 -12.43 13.62
C VAL A 87 -2.18 -11.65 12.47
N ALA A 88 -1.60 -10.48 12.77
CA ALA A 88 -0.83 -9.72 11.78
C ALA A 88 0.43 -10.46 11.29
N ALA A 89 1.07 -11.24 12.15
CA ALA A 89 2.31 -11.93 11.87
C ALA A 89 2.13 -13.36 11.35
N THR A 90 1.05 -14.06 11.75
CA THR A 90 0.86 -15.49 11.50
C THR A 90 -0.41 -15.84 10.72
N GLY A 91 -1.33 -14.90 10.59
CA GLY A 91 -2.59 -15.11 9.88
C GLY A 91 -2.40 -15.25 8.35
N GLY A 92 -3.48 -15.64 7.65
CA GLY A 92 -3.46 -15.81 6.20
C GLY A 92 -3.09 -14.54 5.43
N SER A 93 -3.32 -13.36 6.01
CA SER A 93 -2.96 -12.08 5.41
C SER A 93 -1.50 -11.66 5.60
N ALA A 94 -0.72 -12.34 6.46
CA ALA A 94 0.62 -11.92 6.87
C ALA A 94 1.56 -11.69 5.67
N GLY A 95 1.57 -12.62 4.70
CA GLY A 95 2.41 -12.46 3.50
C GLY A 95 2.05 -11.23 2.66
N TYR A 96 0.77 -10.89 2.55
CA TYR A 96 0.32 -9.68 1.85
C TYR A 96 0.80 -8.43 2.58
N LEU A 97 0.70 -8.41 3.91
CA LEU A 97 1.18 -7.32 4.75
C LEU A 97 2.69 -7.13 4.61
N MET A 98 3.48 -8.22 4.50
CA MET A 98 4.92 -8.17 4.23
C MET A 98 5.24 -7.54 2.87
N GLY A 99 4.38 -7.71 1.87
CA GLY A 99 4.52 -7.10 0.55
C GLY A 99 4.22 -5.59 0.50
N PHE A 100 3.51 -5.05 1.48
CA PHE A 100 3.06 -3.65 1.48
C PHE A 100 4.20 -2.61 1.44
N PRO A 101 5.27 -2.73 2.26
CA PRO A 101 6.38 -1.77 2.21
C PRO A 101 7.07 -1.76 0.84
N ALA A 102 7.29 -2.92 0.24
CA ALA A 102 7.92 -3.04 -1.07
C ALA A 102 7.04 -2.43 -2.17
N ALA A 103 5.72 -2.63 -2.13
CA ALA A 103 4.79 -2.03 -3.06
C ALA A 103 4.73 -0.50 -2.91
N ALA A 104 4.68 0.03 -1.68
CA ALA A 104 4.72 1.46 -1.42
C ALA A 104 6.05 2.10 -1.91
N PHE A 105 7.17 1.40 -1.70
CA PHE A 105 8.47 1.82 -2.22
C PHE A 105 8.47 1.90 -3.74
N LEU A 106 8.02 0.84 -4.42
CA LEU A 106 7.96 0.76 -5.88
C LEU A 106 7.18 1.94 -6.48
N ILE A 107 5.99 2.23 -5.94
CA ILE A 107 5.17 3.34 -6.42
C ILE A 107 5.82 4.69 -6.12
N GLY A 108 6.41 4.87 -4.94
CA GLY A 108 7.10 6.09 -4.56
C GLY A 108 8.32 6.36 -5.44
N TRP A 109 9.11 5.32 -5.72
CA TRP A 109 10.25 5.38 -6.61
C TRP A 109 9.83 5.69 -8.06
N ALA A 110 8.83 4.99 -8.57
CA ALA A 110 8.30 5.23 -9.91
C ALA A 110 7.77 6.66 -10.09
N ARG A 111 7.18 7.24 -9.04
CA ARG A 111 6.77 8.65 -9.05
C ARG A 111 7.98 9.58 -9.20
N GLU A 112 9.06 9.35 -8.46
CA GLU A 112 10.28 10.18 -8.56
C GLU A 112 10.91 10.12 -9.96
N GLN A 113 10.70 9.01 -10.68
CA GLN A 113 11.14 8.83 -12.08
C GLN A 113 10.12 9.37 -13.12
N GLY A 114 9.03 10.03 -12.69
CA GLY A 114 7.98 10.51 -13.59
C GLY A 114 7.04 9.43 -14.13
N GLY A 115 7.17 8.17 -13.69
CA GLY A 115 6.37 7.05 -14.17
C GLY A 115 4.88 7.14 -13.85
N MET A 116 4.52 7.97 -12.85
CA MET A 116 3.12 8.21 -12.46
C MET A 116 2.48 9.44 -13.13
N GLU A 117 3.18 10.10 -14.04
CA GLU A 117 2.67 11.29 -14.72
C GLU A 117 1.71 10.96 -15.85
N ARG A 118 1.95 9.85 -16.54
CA ARG A 118 1.14 9.35 -17.64
C ARG A 118 0.22 8.22 -17.15
N PRO A 119 -1.07 8.21 -17.55
CA PRO A 119 -2.03 7.27 -17.01
C PRO A 119 -1.71 5.81 -17.34
N LEU A 120 -1.25 5.50 -18.56
CA LEU A 120 -1.00 4.13 -18.97
C LEU A 120 0.24 3.51 -18.30
N PRO A 121 1.43 4.13 -18.28
CA PRO A 121 2.55 3.66 -17.48
C PRO A 121 2.22 3.58 -15.98
N GLY A 122 1.56 4.60 -15.43
CA GLY A 122 1.15 4.61 -14.03
C GLY A 122 0.23 3.44 -13.67
N PHE A 123 -0.72 3.10 -14.54
CA PHE A 123 -1.59 1.93 -14.38
C PHE A 123 -0.79 0.62 -14.36
N ALA A 124 0.13 0.45 -15.31
CA ALA A 124 0.99 -0.74 -15.39
C ALA A 124 1.86 -0.91 -14.12
N ILE A 125 2.44 0.19 -13.61
CA ILE A 125 3.25 0.18 -12.39
C ILE A 125 2.38 -0.15 -11.17
N LEU A 126 1.16 0.35 -11.08
CA LEU A 126 0.22 0.01 -10.02
C LEU A 126 -0.17 -1.47 -10.05
N LEU A 127 -0.41 -2.03 -11.23
CA LEU A 127 -0.65 -3.47 -11.37
C LEU A 127 0.57 -4.30 -10.97
N LEU A 128 1.79 -3.85 -11.29
CA LEU A 128 3.01 -4.51 -10.84
C LEU A 128 3.14 -4.49 -9.32
N ALA A 129 2.80 -3.38 -8.67
CA ALA A 129 2.77 -3.28 -7.21
C ALA A 129 1.73 -4.23 -6.58
N HIS A 130 0.54 -4.35 -7.19
CA HIS A 130 -0.45 -5.34 -6.75
C HIS A 130 0.05 -6.77 -6.98
N ALA A 131 0.67 -7.07 -8.12
CA ALA A 131 1.25 -8.38 -8.39
C ALA A 131 2.31 -8.77 -7.35
N LEU A 132 3.15 -7.82 -6.93
CA LEU A 132 4.13 -8.02 -5.86
C LEU A 132 3.45 -8.40 -4.54
N ILE A 133 2.40 -7.66 -4.14
CA ILE A 133 1.63 -7.97 -2.93
C ILE A 133 1.00 -9.36 -3.01
N LEU A 134 0.38 -9.70 -4.15
CA LEU A 134 -0.26 -10.99 -4.37
C LEU A 134 0.77 -12.13 -4.37
N ALA A 135 1.95 -11.93 -4.96
CA ALA A 135 3.02 -12.92 -4.95
C ALA A 135 3.52 -13.21 -3.52
N CYS A 136 3.75 -12.17 -2.70
CA CYS A 136 4.10 -12.33 -1.29
C CYS A 136 2.98 -13.06 -0.52
N GLY A 137 1.73 -12.69 -0.75
CA GLY A 137 0.58 -13.28 -0.05
C GLY A 137 0.34 -14.73 -0.43
N THR A 138 0.31 -15.07 -1.72
CA THR A 138 0.16 -16.46 -2.18
C THR A 138 1.35 -17.33 -1.79
N GLY A 139 2.57 -16.79 -1.86
CA GLY A 139 3.77 -17.45 -1.34
C GLY A 139 3.65 -17.81 0.14
N TRP A 140 3.14 -16.89 0.95
CA TRP A 140 2.86 -17.14 2.36
C TRP A 140 1.82 -18.25 2.57
N LEU A 141 0.73 -18.25 1.81
CA LEU A 141 -0.30 -19.30 1.90
C LEU A 141 0.27 -20.69 1.58
N ILE A 142 1.21 -20.78 0.63
CA ILE A 142 1.89 -22.04 0.29
C ILE A 142 2.86 -22.45 1.41
N LEU A 143 3.78 -21.55 1.80
CA LEU A 143 4.92 -21.89 2.64
C LEU A 143 4.56 -21.99 4.13
N SER A 144 3.65 -21.16 4.63
CA SER A 144 3.35 -21.04 6.06
C SER A 144 2.00 -21.63 6.43
N ILE A 145 1.03 -21.62 5.51
CA ILE A 145 -0.31 -22.18 5.72
C ILE A 145 -0.40 -23.61 5.15
N GLY A 146 0.55 -23.98 4.25
CA GLY A 146 0.62 -25.33 3.68
C GLY A 146 -0.41 -25.60 2.57
N LEU A 147 -0.92 -24.57 1.90
CA LEU A 147 -1.84 -24.75 0.80
C LEU A 147 -1.12 -25.25 -0.46
N ASP A 148 -1.78 -26.14 -1.20
CA ASP A 148 -1.36 -26.49 -2.55
C ASP A 148 -1.25 -25.24 -3.44
N PRO A 149 -0.21 -25.13 -4.32
CA PRO A 149 0.00 -23.96 -5.17
C PRO A 149 -1.21 -23.57 -6.01
N GLY A 150 -1.92 -24.54 -6.59
CA GLY A 150 -3.15 -24.30 -7.38
C GLY A 150 -4.25 -23.69 -6.51
N ARG A 151 -4.44 -24.24 -5.30
CA ARG A 151 -5.42 -23.72 -4.35
C ARG A 151 -5.04 -22.34 -3.84
N ALA A 152 -3.77 -22.10 -3.51
CA ALA A 152 -3.28 -20.80 -3.07
C ALA A 152 -3.54 -19.71 -4.13
N MET A 153 -3.31 -20.00 -5.41
CA MET A 153 -3.63 -19.10 -6.52
C MET A 153 -5.13 -18.81 -6.62
N GLN A 154 -5.97 -19.84 -6.52
CA GLN A 154 -7.43 -19.71 -6.61
C GLN A 154 -8.03 -18.83 -5.52
N VAL A 155 -7.54 -18.95 -4.28
CA VAL A 155 -8.10 -18.21 -3.14
C VAL A 155 -7.31 -16.96 -2.79
N GLY A 156 -6.02 -16.93 -3.11
CA GLY A 156 -5.08 -15.86 -2.70
C GLY A 156 -4.78 -14.83 -3.80
N ALA A 157 -4.95 -15.15 -5.09
CA ALA A 157 -4.67 -14.21 -6.17
C ALA A 157 -5.89 -13.92 -7.03
N THR A 158 -6.54 -14.96 -7.58
CA THR A 158 -7.59 -14.81 -8.59
C THR A 158 -8.71 -13.85 -8.17
N PRO A 159 -9.30 -13.93 -6.95
CA PRO A 159 -10.38 -13.04 -6.56
C PRO A 159 -9.95 -11.56 -6.46
N PHE A 160 -8.64 -11.33 -6.23
CA PHE A 160 -8.09 -9.99 -6.03
C PHE A 160 -7.77 -9.25 -7.32
N LEU A 161 -7.72 -9.92 -8.49
CA LEU A 161 -7.31 -9.32 -9.76
C LEU A 161 -8.24 -8.17 -10.18
N ILE A 162 -9.54 -8.37 -10.09
CA ILE A 162 -10.53 -7.32 -10.42
C ILE A 162 -10.37 -6.14 -9.42
N GLY A 163 -10.25 -6.47 -8.13
CA GLY A 163 -10.02 -5.46 -7.09
C GLY A 163 -8.73 -4.66 -7.30
N ALA A 164 -7.65 -5.30 -7.79
CA ALA A 164 -6.39 -4.66 -8.12
C ALA A 164 -6.56 -3.64 -9.26
N MET A 165 -7.28 -4.01 -10.33
CA MET A 165 -7.59 -3.11 -11.45
C MET A 165 -8.39 -1.88 -10.98
N VAL A 166 -9.49 -2.12 -10.26
CA VAL A 166 -10.36 -1.04 -9.74
C VAL A 166 -9.57 -0.09 -8.84
N LYS A 167 -8.79 -0.61 -7.90
CA LYS A 167 -7.98 0.21 -6.98
C LYS A 167 -6.89 0.98 -7.71
N SER A 168 -6.29 0.40 -8.75
CA SER A 168 -5.31 1.10 -9.59
C SER A 168 -5.94 2.30 -10.30
N VAL A 169 -7.14 2.15 -10.85
CA VAL A 169 -7.90 3.25 -11.44
C VAL A 169 -8.25 4.31 -10.39
N LEU A 170 -8.66 3.89 -9.19
CA LEU A 170 -8.96 4.81 -8.09
C LEU A 170 -7.74 5.60 -7.63
N VAL A 171 -6.54 4.98 -7.56
CA VAL A 171 -5.29 5.70 -7.24
C VAL A 171 -5.02 6.77 -8.30
N LEU A 172 -5.07 6.42 -9.59
CA LEU A 172 -4.85 7.39 -10.67
C LEU A 172 -5.89 8.50 -10.68
N GLY A 173 -7.17 8.18 -10.47
CA GLY A 173 -8.25 9.16 -10.37
C GLY A 173 -8.06 10.13 -9.21
N THR A 174 -7.65 9.61 -8.04
CA THR A 174 -7.34 10.44 -6.86
C THR A 174 -6.16 11.38 -7.14
N LEU A 175 -5.09 10.87 -7.76
CA LEU A 175 -3.93 11.69 -8.13
C LEU A 175 -4.27 12.77 -9.18
N TRP A 176 -5.10 12.42 -10.16
CA TRP A 176 -5.57 13.36 -11.17
C TRP A 176 -6.43 14.46 -10.56
N LEU A 177 -7.39 14.12 -9.69
CA LEU A 177 -8.22 15.10 -8.99
C LEU A 177 -7.38 16.02 -8.11
N TRP A 178 -6.43 15.45 -7.34
CA TRP A 178 -5.49 16.23 -6.53
C TRP A 178 -4.70 17.26 -7.35
N ARG A 179 -4.17 16.85 -8.50
CA ARG A 179 -3.42 17.76 -9.40
C ARG A 179 -4.33 18.89 -9.90
N ARG A 180 -5.55 18.57 -10.34
CA ARG A 180 -6.52 19.58 -10.80
C ARG A 180 -6.90 20.61 -9.74
N LEU A 181 -7.05 20.19 -8.49
CA LEU A 181 -7.39 21.08 -7.39
C LEU A 181 -6.25 22.04 -7.03
N ARG A 182 -4.99 21.59 -7.20
CA ARG A 182 -3.80 22.42 -6.94
C ARG A 182 -3.47 23.41 -8.06
N THR A 183 -3.94 23.17 -9.28
CA THR A 183 -3.65 24.05 -10.45
C THR A 183 -4.78 25.06 -10.72
N ARG A 184 -5.83 25.10 -9.90
CA ARG A 184 -6.82 26.18 -9.97
C ARG A 184 -6.23 27.42 -9.29
N PRO A 185 -6.13 28.59 -10.02
CA PRO A 185 -5.63 29.85 -9.49
C PRO A 185 -6.51 30.37 -8.36
#